data_9fc51fc1513fc8244e4f23ec182552cc
#
_entry.id   9fc51fc1513fc8244e4f23ec182552cc
#
_cell.length_a   1.000
_cell.length_b   1.000
_cell.length_c   1.000
_cell.angle_alpha   90.00
_cell.angle_beta   90.00
_cell.angle_gamma   90.00
#
_symmetry.space_group_name_H-M   'P 1'
#
loop_
_entity.id
_entity.type
_entity.pdbx_description
1 polymer ?
#
loop_
_entity_poly.entity_id
_entity_poly.type
_entity_poly.pdbx_seq_one_letter_code
_entity_poly.pdbx_strand_id
1 'polypeptide(L)'
;MSQSQRNKKSDKGAAKPHATTAPQKSRAPFFGLLVLILLVGVAGIAYKINSAPKPIVLVQGATLPKAEGYLLGKPDAPVTIMEFADFECPQCANFSLLTEPDVRARIIDAGLANMRFYDFPMEDMHPNTLFASLAAACAADQGKFWPMHDLILAGQGNWEVRKTRNPKPELDKYAKLVGLDMGQYNDCFDKRDNVARIQSHQAVGASYMVNATPSFVIAGKLYPGNLSYDRIKQIVDEELARIAAAQGKQTEIADSTTPPAK
;
A
#
# COMPACT_ATOMS: atom_id res chain seq x y z
N MET A 1 -39.85 104.29 -20.00
CA MET A 1 -41.04 104.19 -19.12
C MET A 1 -40.84 102.95 -18.29
N SER A 2 -40.43 103.13 -17.13
CA SER A 2 -41.12 103.26 -15.82
C SER A 2 -41.17 101.92 -15.13
N GLN A 3 -40.42 101.88 -14.11
CA GLN A 3 -40.69 101.55 -12.68
C GLN A 3 -40.79 100.06 -12.33
N SER A 4 -40.29 99.61 -11.33
CA SER A 4 -39.86 100.03 -9.99
C SER A 4 -40.15 98.90 -8.99
N GLN A 5 -39.19 98.68 -8.12
CA GLN A 5 -39.39 98.25 -6.74
C GLN A 5 -39.87 96.86 -6.48
N ARG A 6 -39.49 96.07 -5.45
CA ARG A 6 -38.86 96.39 -4.17
C ARG A 6 -38.62 95.02 -3.40
N ASN A 7 -37.44 94.90 -2.87
CA ASN A 7 -37.10 94.24 -1.59
C ASN A 7 -38.15 93.31 -0.95
N LYS A 8 -37.68 92.12 -0.60
CA LYS A 8 -37.75 91.67 0.83
C LYS A 8 -36.77 90.48 1.15
N LYS A 9 -35.92 90.73 2.09
CA LYS A 9 -35.15 89.73 2.85
C LYS A 9 -36.07 88.70 3.46
N SER A 10 -35.65 87.43 3.43
CA SER A 10 -35.94 86.55 4.51
C SER A 10 -34.82 85.45 4.61
N ASP A 11 -34.10 85.52 5.67
CA ASP A 11 -33.27 84.43 6.22
C ASP A 11 -34.03 83.13 6.37
N LYS A 12 -33.40 82.00 6.06
CA LYS A 12 -33.25 80.90 7.03
C LYS A 12 -32.76 79.62 6.34
N GLY A 13 -31.80 79.00 6.97
CA GLY A 13 -31.69 77.57 7.03
C GLY A 13 -30.61 76.92 6.14
N ALA A 14 -29.40 76.97 6.61
CA ALA A 14 -28.35 76.06 6.15
C ALA A 14 -28.74 74.63 6.49
N ALA A 15 -29.17 73.84 5.50
CA ALA A 15 -29.30 72.39 5.64
C ALA A 15 -27.93 71.76 5.42
N LYS A 16 -27.38 71.11 6.46
CA LYS A 16 -26.23 70.24 6.37
C LYS A 16 -26.50 69.08 5.42
N PRO A 17 -25.56 68.70 4.51
CA PRO A 17 -25.71 67.51 3.70
C PRO A 17 -25.64 66.27 4.62
N HIS A 18 -26.70 65.47 4.60
CA HIS A 18 -26.68 64.13 5.17
C HIS A 18 -25.73 63.28 4.32
N ALA A 19 -24.60 62.89 4.94
CA ALA A 19 -23.72 61.86 4.39
C ALA A 19 -24.47 60.53 4.41
N THR A 20 -24.92 60.07 3.26
CA THR A 20 -25.40 58.71 3.02
C THR A 20 -24.20 57.76 3.11
N THR A 21 -24.02 57.16 4.26
CA THR A 21 -23.09 56.02 4.44
C THR A 21 -23.61 54.85 3.61
N ALA A 22 -22.91 54.56 2.52
CA ALA A 22 -23.14 53.35 1.73
C ALA A 22 -23.03 52.09 2.63
N PRO A 23 -23.89 51.12 2.50
CA PRO A 23 -23.84 49.91 3.32
C PRO A 23 -22.52 49.18 3.05
N GLN A 24 -21.66 49.13 4.04
CA GLN A 24 -20.41 48.39 4.02
C GLN A 24 -20.78 46.90 3.94
N LYS A 25 -20.64 46.29 2.74
CA LYS A 25 -20.86 44.83 2.57
C LYS A 25 -19.97 44.08 3.56
N SER A 26 -20.59 43.52 4.59
CA SER A 26 -19.93 42.68 5.57
C SER A 26 -19.23 41.52 4.87
N ARG A 27 -17.92 41.40 5.06
CA ARG A 27 -17.11 40.26 4.58
C ARG A 27 -17.28 39.02 5.47
N ALA A 28 -18.12 39.10 6.51
CA ALA A 28 -18.39 38.04 7.46
C ALA A 28 -18.83 36.70 6.79
N PRO A 29 -19.73 36.67 5.79
CA PRO A 29 -20.11 35.40 5.15
C PRO A 29 -18.96 34.74 4.38
N PHE A 30 -18.03 35.53 3.84
CA PHE A 30 -16.86 34.99 3.13
C PHE A 30 -15.87 34.31 4.07
N PHE A 31 -15.60 34.90 5.22
CA PHE A 31 -14.75 34.27 6.25
C PHE A 31 -15.41 33.02 6.85
N GLY A 32 -16.73 33.05 7.03
CA GLY A 32 -17.49 31.86 7.48
C GLY A 32 -17.36 30.69 6.49
N LEU A 33 -17.45 30.96 5.18
CA LEU A 33 -17.28 29.94 4.16
C LEU A 33 -15.85 29.35 4.15
N LEU A 34 -14.82 30.19 4.28
CA LEU A 34 -13.43 29.74 4.35
C LEU A 34 -13.17 28.85 5.58
N VAL A 35 -13.69 29.23 6.73
CA VAL A 35 -13.59 28.40 7.97
C VAL A 35 -14.32 27.08 7.79
N LEU A 36 -15.49 27.06 7.17
CA LEU A 36 -16.22 25.83 6.89
C LEU A 36 -15.43 24.89 5.97
N ILE A 37 -14.86 25.41 4.87
CA ILE A 37 -14.04 24.64 3.94
C ILE A 37 -12.82 24.05 4.67
N LEU A 38 -12.16 24.85 5.52
CA LEU A 38 -11.01 24.40 6.31
C LEU A 38 -11.40 23.31 7.31
N LEU A 39 -12.54 23.44 8.00
CA LEU A 39 -13.04 22.42 8.93
C LEU A 39 -13.42 21.12 8.21
N VAL A 40 -14.08 21.23 7.05
CA VAL A 40 -14.39 20.04 6.22
C VAL A 40 -13.13 19.37 5.69
N GLY A 41 -12.13 20.16 5.28
CA GLY A 41 -10.83 19.65 4.85
C GLY A 41 -10.08 18.92 5.96
N VAL A 42 -10.01 19.53 7.16
CA VAL A 42 -9.39 18.91 8.33
C VAL A 42 -10.14 17.65 8.76
N ALA A 43 -11.47 17.68 8.79
CA ALA A 43 -12.30 16.52 9.09
C ALA A 43 -12.11 15.40 8.05
N GLY A 44 -12.01 15.73 6.76
CA GLY A 44 -11.73 14.77 5.68
C GLY A 44 -10.35 14.12 5.81
N ILE A 45 -9.33 14.90 6.16
CA ILE A 45 -7.97 14.39 6.41
C ILE A 45 -7.97 13.52 7.67
N ALA A 46 -8.57 13.96 8.76
CA ALA A 46 -8.69 13.19 9.99
C ALA A 46 -9.47 11.88 9.78
N TYR A 47 -10.55 11.91 8.98
CA TYR A 47 -11.28 10.73 8.59
C TYR A 47 -10.41 9.76 7.78
N LYS A 48 -9.65 10.24 6.77
CA LYS A 48 -8.71 9.40 6.00
C LYS A 48 -7.62 8.77 6.87
N ILE A 49 -7.04 9.53 7.80
CA ILE A 49 -6.01 9.01 8.71
C ILE A 49 -6.61 7.96 9.66
N ASN A 50 -7.80 8.20 10.17
CA ASN A 50 -8.47 7.26 11.10
C ASN A 50 -9.11 6.06 10.39
N SER A 51 -9.33 6.14 9.08
CA SER A 51 -9.85 5.05 8.23
C SER A 51 -8.76 4.18 7.64
N ALA A 52 -7.47 4.46 7.93
CA ALA A 52 -6.40 3.56 7.56
C ALA A 52 -6.63 2.18 8.19
N PRO A 53 -6.48 1.07 7.42
CA PRO A 53 -6.65 -0.27 7.95
C PRO A 53 -5.78 -0.47 9.19
N LYS A 54 -6.42 -0.82 10.32
CA LYS A 54 -5.68 -1.11 11.55
C LYS A 54 -5.08 -2.51 11.44
N PRO A 55 -3.81 -2.70 11.87
CA PRO A 55 -3.22 -4.03 11.86
C PRO A 55 -3.99 -4.96 12.79
N ILE A 56 -4.24 -6.18 12.33
CA ILE A 56 -4.80 -7.25 13.16
C ILE A 56 -3.64 -7.96 13.84
N VAL A 57 -3.61 -7.94 15.17
CA VAL A 57 -2.59 -8.64 15.96
C VAL A 57 -2.97 -10.11 16.02
N LEU A 58 -2.06 -10.98 15.58
CA LEU A 58 -2.26 -12.42 15.58
C LEU A 58 -2.07 -13.02 16.98
N VAL A 59 -2.86 -14.04 17.28
CA VAL A 59 -2.70 -14.82 18.51
C VAL A 59 -1.39 -15.62 18.40
N GLN A 60 -0.45 -15.38 19.30
CA GLN A 60 0.79 -16.16 19.38
C GLN A 60 0.45 -17.62 19.72
N GLY A 61 0.91 -18.56 18.90
CA GLY A 61 0.78 -19.99 19.16
C GLY A 61 0.12 -20.84 18.08
N ALA A 62 -0.36 -20.25 16.98
CA ALA A 62 -0.84 -21.05 15.85
C ALA A 62 0.34 -21.75 15.15
N THR A 63 0.26 -23.08 15.02
CA THR A 63 1.21 -23.84 14.19
C THR A 63 0.96 -23.48 12.73
N LEU A 64 1.84 -22.66 12.15
CA LEU A 64 1.73 -22.25 10.76
C LEU A 64 2.06 -23.41 9.81
N PRO A 65 1.35 -23.56 8.68
CA PRO A 65 1.74 -24.50 7.63
C PRO A 65 3.17 -24.26 7.18
N LYS A 66 3.93 -25.32 6.92
CA LYS A 66 5.27 -25.23 6.33
C LYS A 66 5.16 -24.86 4.86
N ALA A 67 5.00 -23.59 4.58
CA ALA A 67 5.11 -23.07 3.22
C ALA A 67 5.96 -21.80 3.27
N GLU A 68 7.02 -21.78 2.49
CA GLU A 68 7.88 -20.62 2.37
C GLU A 68 7.50 -19.87 1.10
N GLY A 69 7.18 -18.58 1.23
CA GLY A 69 6.96 -17.70 0.10
C GLY A 69 8.24 -17.50 -0.73
N TYR A 70 8.11 -16.94 -1.93
CA TYR A 70 9.24 -16.63 -2.80
C TYR A 70 10.05 -15.48 -2.22
N LEU A 71 11.30 -15.79 -1.85
CA LEU A 71 12.19 -14.84 -1.16
C LEU A 71 12.76 -13.79 -2.11
N LEU A 72 12.77 -12.54 -1.65
CA LEU A 72 13.52 -11.42 -2.20
C LEU A 72 14.42 -10.83 -1.11
N GLY A 73 15.68 -10.61 -1.40
CA GLY A 73 16.66 -10.09 -0.46
C GLY A 73 17.38 -11.18 0.34
N LYS A 74 18.00 -10.78 1.44
CA LYS A 74 18.81 -11.69 2.27
C LYS A 74 17.91 -12.53 3.18
N PRO A 75 18.11 -13.86 3.26
CA PRO A 75 17.28 -14.73 4.08
C PRO A 75 17.40 -14.44 5.60
N ASP A 76 18.53 -13.88 6.01
CA ASP A 76 18.87 -13.53 7.39
C ASP A 76 18.58 -12.05 7.74
N ALA A 77 17.88 -11.30 6.87
CA ALA A 77 17.46 -9.93 7.19
C ALA A 77 16.58 -9.91 8.45
N PRO A 78 16.78 -8.88 9.32
CA PRO A 78 16.15 -8.86 10.65
C PRO A 78 14.62 -8.76 10.63
N VAL A 79 14.04 -8.24 9.55
CA VAL A 79 12.59 -8.10 9.37
C VAL A 79 12.16 -8.86 8.12
N THR A 80 11.01 -9.53 8.19
CA THR A 80 10.38 -10.16 7.01
C THR A 80 9.07 -9.44 6.70
N ILE A 81 8.92 -9.02 5.43
CA ILE A 81 7.70 -8.52 4.85
C ILE A 81 7.05 -9.68 4.08
N MET A 82 5.95 -10.23 4.59
CA MET A 82 5.16 -11.22 3.86
C MET A 82 4.10 -10.49 3.05
N GLU A 83 4.08 -10.68 1.75
CA GLU A 83 3.05 -10.17 0.86
C GLU A 83 2.17 -11.32 0.40
N PHE A 84 0.87 -11.20 0.58
CA PHE A 84 -0.15 -12.08 0.05
C PHE A 84 -0.83 -11.39 -1.11
N ALA A 85 -0.61 -11.89 -2.31
CA ALA A 85 -1.04 -11.20 -3.52
C ALA A 85 -1.66 -12.15 -4.55
N ASP A 86 -2.50 -11.55 -5.39
CA ASP A 86 -3.18 -12.17 -6.50
C ASP A 86 -2.70 -11.49 -7.78
N PHE A 87 -2.16 -12.26 -8.72
CA PHE A 87 -1.59 -11.72 -9.95
C PHE A 87 -2.62 -10.99 -10.84
N GLU A 88 -3.90 -11.34 -10.75
CA GLU A 88 -4.95 -10.66 -11.52
C GLU A 88 -5.59 -9.48 -10.76
N CYS A 89 -5.23 -9.26 -9.48
CA CYS A 89 -5.73 -8.14 -8.70
C CYS A 89 -5.09 -6.82 -9.17
N PRO A 90 -5.89 -5.80 -9.57
CA PRO A 90 -5.33 -4.51 -10.00
C PRO A 90 -4.55 -3.76 -8.92
N GLN A 91 -4.92 -3.96 -7.65
CA GLN A 91 -4.21 -3.32 -6.54
C GLN A 91 -2.84 -3.96 -6.29
N CYS A 92 -2.69 -5.28 -6.55
CA CYS A 92 -1.39 -5.95 -6.50
C CYS A 92 -0.48 -5.43 -7.62
N ALA A 93 -0.99 -5.27 -8.84
CA ALA A 93 -0.23 -4.65 -9.92
C ALA A 93 0.18 -3.20 -9.59
N ASN A 94 -0.71 -2.41 -9.00
CA ASN A 94 -0.37 -1.05 -8.55
C ASN A 94 0.73 -1.04 -7.49
N PHE A 95 0.70 -1.95 -6.52
CA PHE A 95 1.77 -2.07 -5.52
C PHE A 95 3.10 -2.41 -6.20
N SER A 96 3.12 -3.46 -7.01
CA SER A 96 4.34 -3.92 -7.69
C SER A 96 4.95 -2.87 -8.62
N LEU A 97 4.13 -2.06 -9.29
CA LEU A 97 4.62 -1.05 -10.23
C LEU A 97 5.01 0.28 -9.58
N LEU A 98 4.33 0.68 -8.50
CA LEU A 98 4.45 2.04 -7.96
C LEU A 98 5.13 2.10 -6.60
N THR A 99 5.08 1.04 -5.80
CA THR A 99 5.60 1.06 -4.42
C THR A 99 6.77 0.09 -4.24
N GLU A 100 6.64 -1.12 -4.75
CA GLU A 100 7.63 -2.19 -4.59
C GLU A 100 9.04 -1.80 -5.09
N PRO A 101 9.23 -1.04 -6.19
CA PRO A 101 10.56 -0.61 -6.61
C PRO A 101 11.33 0.19 -5.54
N ASP A 102 10.64 1.11 -4.85
CA ASP A 102 11.25 1.85 -3.74
C ASP A 102 11.50 0.94 -2.52
N VAL A 103 10.60 -0.01 -2.23
CA VAL A 103 10.79 -1.01 -1.15
C VAL A 103 12.00 -1.88 -1.46
N ARG A 104 12.14 -2.38 -2.69
CA ARG A 104 13.30 -3.17 -3.12
C ARG A 104 14.59 -2.38 -2.94
N ALA A 105 14.68 -1.20 -3.53
CA ALA A 105 15.92 -0.42 -3.57
C ALA A 105 16.35 0.12 -2.19
N ARG A 106 15.40 0.49 -1.32
CA ARG A 106 15.70 1.25 -0.11
C ARG A 106 15.55 0.46 1.19
N ILE A 107 14.89 -0.70 1.14
CA ILE A 107 14.67 -1.54 2.32
C ILE A 107 15.33 -2.91 2.12
N ILE A 108 15.02 -3.59 1.01
CA ILE A 108 15.48 -4.96 0.77
C ILE A 108 16.97 -4.98 0.40
N ASP A 109 17.40 -4.18 -0.58
CA ASP A 109 18.80 -4.09 -1.03
C ASP A 109 19.70 -3.50 0.07
N ALA A 110 19.12 -2.63 0.93
CA ALA A 110 19.80 -2.14 2.13
C ALA A 110 19.94 -3.21 3.23
N GLY A 111 19.30 -4.38 3.09
CA GLY A 111 19.36 -5.46 4.07
C GLY A 111 18.58 -5.20 5.35
N LEU A 112 17.69 -4.19 5.37
CA LEU A 112 16.85 -3.87 6.53
C LEU A 112 15.72 -4.87 6.72
N ALA A 113 15.20 -5.40 5.61
CA ALA A 113 14.21 -6.47 5.59
C ALA A 113 14.46 -7.39 4.40
N ASN A 114 13.83 -8.57 4.41
CA ASN A 114 13.53 -9.35 3.22
C ASN A 114 12.03 -9.30 2.92
N MET A 115 11.67 -9.73 1.71
CA MET A 115 10.29 -9.85 1.29
C MET A 115 10.01 -11.28 0.87
N ARG A 116 8.82 -11.79 1.19
CA ARG A 116 8.34 -13.09 0.75
C ARG A 116 6.98 -12.94 0.12
N PHE A 117 6.89 -13.26 -1.16
CA PHE A 117 5.63 -13.29 -1.89
C PHE A 117 4.91 -14.62 -1.68
N TYR A 118 3.63 -14.57 -1.35
CA TYR A 118 2.74 -15.71 -1.20
C TYR A 118 1.58 -15.58 -2.16
N ASP A 119 1.40 -16.59 -3.02
CA ASP A 119 0.24 -16.66 -3.89
C ASP A 119 -1.06 -16.69 -3.06
N PHE A 120 -1.96 -15.78 -3.36
CA PHE A 120 -3.30 -15.76 -2.75
C PHE A 120 -4.37 -15.54 -3.84
N PRO A 121 -4.50 -16.51 -4.78
CA PRO A 121 -5.46 -16.40 -5.87
C PRO A 121 -6.89 -16.36 -5.35
N MET A 122 -7.66 -15.35 -5.80
CA MET A 122 -9.08 -15.16 -5.50
C MET A 122 -9.91 -15.53 -6.73
N GLU A 123 -9.92 -16.81 -7.10
CA GLU A 123 -10.43 -17.35 -8.36
C GLU A 123 -11.88 -16.97 -8.67
N ASP A 124 -12.73 -16.78 -7.65
CA ASP A 124 -14.12 -16.33 -7.82
C ASP A 124 -14.23 -14.93 -8.44
N MET A 125 -13.25 -14.05 -8.15
CA MET A 125 -13.18 -12.69 -8.68
C MET A 125 -12.22 -12.55 -9.85
N HIS A 126 -11.19 -13.37 -9.87
CA HIS A 126 -10.04 -13.30 -10.77
C HIS A 126 -9.81 -14.68 -11.45
N PRO A 127 -10.60 -15.03 -12.48
CA PRO A 127 -10.59 -16.37 -13.06
C PRO A 127 -9.26 -16.81 -13.70
N ASN A 128 -8.40 -15.87 -14.10
CA ASN A 128 -7.10 -16.18 -14.71
C ASN A 128 -5.95 -16.22 -13.69
N THR A 129 -6.20 -15.85 -12.43
CA THR A 129 -5.15 -15.69 -11.42
C THR A 129 -4.38 -16.99 -11.17
N LEU A 130 -5.06 -18.15 -11.11
CA LEU A 130 -4.38 -19.43 -10.89
C LEU A 130 -3.39 -19.78 -12.02
N PHE A 131 -3.73 -19.43 -13.27
CA PHE A 131 -2.80 -19.64 -14.41
C PHE A 131 -1.56 -18.76 -14.27
N ALA A 132 -1.72 -17.51 -13.82
CA ALA A 132 -0.62 -16.60 -13.58
C ALA A 132 0.28 -17.08 -12.43
N SER A 133 -0.33 -17.51 -11.31
CA SER A 133 0.39 -18.15 -10.18
C SER A 133 1.16 -19.40 -10.63
N LEU A 134 0.54 -20.28 -11.43
CA LEU A 134 1.23 -21.45 -12.00
C LEU A 134 2.44 -21.06 -12.85
N ALA A 135 2.26 -20.06 -13.73
CA ALA A 135 3.35 -19.59 -14.58
C ALA A 135 4.54 -19.05 -13.76
N ALA A 136 4.25 -18.26 -12.73
CA ALA A 136 5.27 -17.73 -11.80
C ALA A 136 5.94 -18.84 -10.99
N ALA A 137 5.16 -19.82 -10.50
CA ALA A 137 5.66 -20.97 -9.75
C ALA A 137 6.57 -21.87 -10.60
N CYS A 138 6.22 -22.13 -11.88
CA CYS A 138 7.07 -22.87 -12.80
C CYS A 138 8.35 -22.10 -13.16
N ALA A 139 8.31 -20.77 -13.17
CA ALA A 139 9.50 -19.94 -13.30
C ALA A 139 10.38 -20.00 -12.05
N ALA A 140 9.77 -20.11 -10.85
CA ALA A 140 10.47 -20.28 -9.59
C ALA A 140 11.31 -21.57 -9.57
N ASP A 141 10.80 -22.66 -10.14
CA ASP A 141 11.52 -23.94 -10.25
C ASP A 141 12.79 -23.83 -11.10
N GLN A 142 12.89 -22.78 -11.93
CA GLN A 142 14.07 -22.41 -12.73
C GLN A 142 14.84 -21.19 -12.16
N GLY A 143 14.56 -20.78 -10.90
CA GLY A 143 15.21 -19.65 -10.27
C GLY A 143 14.82 -18.27 -10.84
N LYS A 144 13.69 -18.18 -11.55
CA LYS A 144 13.25 -16.99 -12.29
C LYS A 144 11.91 -16.41 -11.79
N PHE A 145 11.55 -16.67 -10.52
CA PHE A 145 10.29 -16.17 -9.97
C PHE A 145 10.14 -14.66 -10.14
N TRP A 146 11.07 -13.86 -9.62
CA TRP A 146 10.93 -12.41 -9.59
C TRP A 146 10.90 -11.77 -10.98
N PRO A 147 11.76 -12.12 -11.92
CA PRO A 147 11.63 -11.62 -13.30
C PRO A 147 10.28 -11.98 -13.94
N MET A 148 9.72 -13.16 -13.66
CA MET A 148 8.43 -13.58 -14.17
C MET A 148 7.29 -12.84 -13.48
N HIS A 149 7.34 -12.70 -12.16
CA HIS A 149 6.42 -11.91 -11.35
C HIS A 149 6.27 -10.48 -11.89
N ASP A 150 7.41 -9.80 -12.12
CA ASP A 150 7.42 -8.43 -12.60
C ASP A 150 6.74 -8.29 -13.98
N LEU A 151 7.00 -9.23 -14.89
CA LEU A 151 6.36 -9.21 -16.22
C LEU A 151 4.86 -9.54 -16.16
N ILE A 152 4.44 -10.48 -15.31
CA ILE A 152 3.04 -10.84 -15.17
C ILE A 152 2.24 -9.64 -14.66
N LEU A 153 2.70 -8.98 -13.61
CA LEU A 153 2.00 -7.83 -13.02
C LEU A 153 2.06 -6.58 -13.93
N ALA A 154 3.20 -6.31 -14.56
CA ALA A 154 3.32 -5.20 -15.51
C ALA A 154 2.43 -5.41 -16.76
N GLY A 155 2.30 -6.65 -17.19
CA GLY A 155 1.51 -7.02 -18.37
C GLY A 155 0.06 -7.40 -18.07
N GLN A 156 -0.47 -7.18 -16.86
CA GLN A 156 -1.79 -7.65 -16.41
C GLN A 156 -2.90 -7.35 -17.43
N GLY A 157 -2.93 -6.16 -18.01
CA GLY A 157 -3.92 -5.76 -19.02
C GLY A 157 -3.92 -6.58 -20.31
N ASN A 158 -2.91 -7.43 -20.56
CA ASN A 158 -2.83 -8.29 -21.75
C ASN A 158 -3.42 -9.68 -21.52
N TRP A 159 -3.52 -10.13 -20.27
CA TRP A 159 -3.90 -11.49 -19.94
C TRP A 159 -5.06 -11.63 -18.93
N GLU A 160 -5.47 -10.54 -18.26
CA GLU A 160 -6.61 -10.55 -17.33
C GLU A 160 -7.91 -11.04 -18.00
N VAL A 161 -8.89 -11.47 -17.21
CA VAL A 161 -10.14 -12.08 -17.68
C VAL A 161 -10.95 -11.19 -18.63
N ARG A 162 -10.91 -9.86 -18.46
CA ARG A 162 -11.56 -8.91 -19.36
C ARG A 162 -10.92 -8.88 -20.76
N LYS A 163 -9.67 -9.29 -20.86
CA LYS A 163 -8.92 -9.36 -22.13
C LYS A 163 -9.03 -10.72 -22.79
N THR A 164 -8.92 -11.80 -22.02
CA THR A 164 -8.93 -13.16 -22.55
C THR A 164 -9.40 -14.16 -21.50
N ARG A 165 -9.96 -15.28 -21.96
CA ARG A 165 -10.23 -16.45 -21.11
C ARG A 165 -9.15 -17.52 -21.21
N ASN A 166 -8.12 -17.30 -22.03
CA ASN A 166 -6.95 -18.15 -22.16
C ASN A 166 -5.69 -17.31 -22.03
N PRO A 167 -5.17 -17.11 -20.82
CA PRO A 167 -3.98 -16.28 -20.57
C PRO A 167 -2.67 -16.95 -20.99
N LYS A 168 -2.65 -18.29 -21.16
CA LYS A 168 -1.42 -19.06 -21.41
C LYS A 168 -0.54 -18.50 -22.54
N PRO A 169 -1.06 -18.12 -23.73
CA PRO A 169 -0.22 -17.59 -24.80
C PRO A 169 0.57 -16.34 -24.42
N GLU A 170 0.01 -15.48 -23.56
CA GLU A 170 0.70 -14.29 -23.08
C GLU A 170 1.72 -14.64 -21.98
N LEU A 171 1.35 -15.52 -21.05
CA LEU A 171 2.25 -16.03 -20.02
C LEU A 171 3.46 -16.77 -20.62
N ASP A 172 3.25 -17.52 -21.72
CA ASP A 172 4.32 -18.19 -22.48
C ASP A 172 5.31 -17.18 -23.10
N LYS A 173 4.83 -15.99 -23.51
CA LYS A 173 5.74 -14.92 -23.99
C LYS A 173 6.60 -14.40 -22.85
N TYR A 174 6.03 -14.18 -21.67
CA TYR A 174 6.79 -13.74 -20.51
C TYR A 174 7.82 -14.78 -20.09
N ALA A 175 7.44 -16.07 -20.08
CA ALA A 175 8.34 -17.19 -19.82
C ALA A 175 9.56 -17.18 -20.77
N LYS A 176 9.34 -16.94 -22.07
CA LYS A 176 10.41 -16.80 -23.07
C LYS A 176 11.27 -15.57 -22.81
N LEU A 177 10.65 -14.43 -22.47
CA LEU A 177 11.36 -13.17 -22.21
C LEU A 177 12.31 -13.27 -21.01
N VAL A 178 11.92 -13.99 -19.96
CA VAL A 178 12.80 -14.22 -18.80
C VAL A 178 13.81 -15.36 -19.03
N GLY A 179 13.76 -16.00 -20.19
CA GLY A 179 14.74 -17.01 -20.60
C GLY A 179 14.55 -18.36 -19.90
N LEU A 180 13.29 -18.82 -19.73
CA LEU A 180 13.01 -20.15 -19.21
C LEU A 180 13.33 -21.23 -20.25
N ASP A 181 13.70 -22.42 -19.78
CA ASP A 181 13.54 -23.63 -20.56
C ASP A 181 12.06 -23.90 -20.79
N MET A 182 11.62 -23.74 -22.03
CA MET A 182 10.20 -23.84 -22.37
C MET A 182 9.66 -25.26 -22.32
N GLY A 183 10.53 -26.28 -22.44
CA GLY A 183 10.14 -27.68 -22.26
C GLY A 183 9.73 -27.93 -20.82
N GLN A 184 10.62 -27.59 -19.88
CA GLN A 184 10.35 -27.72 -18.43
C GLN A 184 9.17 -26.85 -17.99
N TYR A 185 9.10 -25.60 -18.48
CA TYR A 185 8.01 -24.69 -18.16
C TYR A 185 6.64 -25.25 -18.61
N ASN A 186 6.53 -25.71 -19.86
CA ASN A 186 5.28 -26.26 -20.37
C ASN A 186 4.87 -27.54 -19.62
N ASP A 187 5.83 -28.41 -19.37
CA ASP A 187 5.58 -29.63 -18.59
C ASP A 187 5.04 -29.32 -17.20
N CYS A 188 5.68 -28.39 -16.47
CA CYS A 188 5.24 -27.93 -15.16
C CYS A 188 3.85 -27.29 -15.21
N PHE A 189 3.62 -26.39 -16.16
CA PHE A 189 2.37 -25.65 -16.30
C PHE A 189 1.19 -26.58 -16.65
N ASP A 190 1.35 -27.47 -17.65
CA ASP A 190 0.29 -28.34 -18.16
C ASP A 190 -0.04 -29.47 -17.15
N LYS A 191 0.94 -29.98 -16.41
CA LYS A 191 0.76 -30.94 -15.32
C LYS A 191 0.24 -30.30 -14.02
N ARG A 192 0.28 -28.97 -13.92
CA ARG A 192 -0.10 -28.19 -12.73
C ARG A 192 0.69 -28.60 -11.48
N ASP A 193 1.98 -28.89 -11.64
CA ASP A 193 2.84 -29.45 -10.59
C ASP A 193 2.87 -28.55 -9.31
N ASN A 194 2.69 -27.24 -9.47
CA ASN A 194 2.79 -26.26 -8.40
C ASN A 194 1.46 -25.89 -7.70
N VAL A 195 0.32 -26.52 -8.07
CA VAL A 195 -0.97 -26.21 -7.41
C VAL A 195 -0.90 -26.43 -5.89
N ALA A 196 -0.27 -27.54 -5.44
CA ALA A 196 -0.13 -27.81 -4.01
C ALA A 196 0.68 -26.72 -3.27
N ARG A 197 1.73 -26.18 -3.91
CA ARG A 197 2.51 -25.03 -3.37
C ARG A 197 1.64 -23.79 -3.21
N ILE A 198 0.89 -23.43 -4.26
CA ILE A 198 -0.03 -22.29 -4.27
C ILE A 198 -1.08 -22.46 -3.16
N GLN A 199 -1.68 -23.63 -3.03
CA GLN A 199 -2.63 -23.94 -1.96
C GLN A 199 -1.99 -23.83 -0.56
N SER A 200 -0.73 -24.24 -0.41
CA SER A 200 0.00 -24.06 0.85
C SER A 200 0.22 -22.57 1.16
N HIS A 201 0.51 -21.73 0.17
CA HIS A 201 0.58 -20.28 0.33
C HIS A 201 -0.77 -19.69 0.78
N GLN A 202 -1.88 -20.11 0.17
CA GLN A 202 -3.23 -19.70 0.60
C GLN A 202 -3.52 -20.14 2.05
N ALA A 203 -3.10 -21.35 2.44
CA ALA A 203 -3.28 -21.84 3.82
C ALA A 203 -2.48 -20.99 4.82
N VAL A 204 -1.26 -20.55 4.48
CA VAL A 204 -0.52 -19.56 5.28
C VAL A 204 -1.31 -18.28 5.41
N GLY A 205 -1.80 -17.71 4.29
CA GLY A 205 -2.61 -16.49 4.31
C GLY A 205 -3.86 -16.63 5.17
N ALA A 206 -4.56 -17.76 5.06
CA ALA A 206 -5.74 -18.05 5.88
C ALA A 206 -5.41 -18.10 7.38
N SER A 207 -4.24 -18.64 7.78
CA SER A 207 -3.79 -18.66 9.17
C SER A 207 -3.51 -17.25 9.72
N TYR A 208 -3.20 -16.31 8.84
CA TYR A 208 -3.09 -14.88 9.13
C TYR A 208 -4.40 -14.09 8.91
N MET A 209 -5.52 -14.78 8.66
CA MET A 209 -6.83 -14.16 8.40
C MET A 209 -6.84 -13.23 7.18
N VAL A 210 -5.96 -13.48 6.20
CA VAL A 210 -5.97 -12.76 4.93
C VAL A 210 -7.27 -13.05 4.19
N ASN A 211 -7.97 -12.01 3.75
CA ASN A 211 -9.24 -12.11 3.03
C ASN A 211 -9.35 -11.10 1.86
N ALA A 212 -8.28 -10.38 1.59
CA ALA A 212 -8.16 -9.41 0.49
C ALA A 212 -6.72 -9.33 0.01
N THR A 213 -6.52 -8.90 -1.23
CA THR A 213 -5.18 -8.69 -1.83
C THR A 213 -5.01 -7.27 -2.36
N PRO A 214 -3.80 -6.70 -2.28
CA PRO A 214 -2.68 -7.26 -1.53
C PRO A 214 -2.93 -7.18 -0.03
N SER A 215 -2.31 -8.06 0.75
CA SER A 215 -2.22 -7.95 2.21
C SER A 215 -0.79 -8.20 2.64
N PHE A 216 -0.36 -7.52 3.69
CA PHE A 216 1.01 -7.65 4.20
C PHE A 216 1.00 -8.13 5.63
N VAL A 217 1.92 -9.03 5.98
CA VAL A 217 2.20 -9.38 7.37
C VAL A 217 3.64 -8.97 7.68
N ILE A 218 3.79 -8.06 8.64
CA ILE A 218 5.09 -7.53 9.07
C ILE A 218 5.11 -7.54 10.60
N ALA A 219 6.16 -8.07 11.19
CA ALA A 219 6.27 -8.18 12.65
C ALA A 219 5.04 -8.85 13.32
N GLY A 220 4.46 -9.84 12.66
CA GLY A 220 3.29 -10.58 13.15
C GLY A 220 1.97 -9.80 13.11
N LYS A 221 1.91 -8.66 12.42
CA LYS A 221 0.69 -7.85 12.26
C LYS A 221 0.23 -7.87 10.82
N LEU A 222 -1.08 -8.09 10.61
CA LEU A 222 -1.71 -8.05 9.29
C LEU A 222 -2.11 -6.62 8.91
N TYR A 223 -1.75 -6.22 7.71
CA TYR A 223 -2.08 -4.94 7.07
C TYR A 223 -2.79 -5.23 5.74
N PRO A 224 -4.12 -5.19 5.68
CA PRO A 224 -4.85 -5.43 4.44
C PRO A 224 -4.83 -4.20 3.53
N GLY A 225 -4.76 -4.44 2.21
CA GLY A 225 -4.73 -3.41 1.18
C GLY A 225 -3.33 -2.88 0.89
N ASN A 226 -3.25 -1.95 -0.07
CA ASN A 226 -1.97 -1.34 -0.46
C ASN A 226 -1.37 -0.53 0.68
N LEU A 227 -0.07 -0.74 0.90
CA LEU A 227 0.76 0.09 1.76
C LEU A 227 1.63 1.01 0.91
N SER A 228 1.77 2.27 1.33
CA SER A 228 2.78 3.16 0.74
C SER A 228 4.18 2.77 1.21
N TYR A 229 5.20 3.18 0.46
CA TYR A 229 6.61 3.04 0.86
C TYR A 229 6.85 3.60 2.27
N ASP A 230 6.39 4.82 2.55
CA ASP A 230 6.60 5.46 3.85
C ASP A 230 5.99 4.65 5.01
N ARG A 231 4.81 4.04 4.76
CA ARG A 231 4.18 3.19 5.78
C ARG A 231 4.94 1.91 6.01
N ILE A 232 5.41 1.24 4.96
CA ILE A 232 6.27 0.04 5.07
C ILE A 232 7.55 0.40 5.81
N LYS A 233 8.22 1.49 5.40
CA LYS A 233 9.44 1.94 6.03
C LYS A 233 9.25 2.22 7.52
N GLN A 234 8.19 2.93 7.89
CA GLN A 234 7.86 3.19 9.30
C GLN A 234 7.72 1.90 10.10
N ILE A 235 6.99 0.92 9.58
CA ILE A 235 6.77 -0.37 10.27
C ILE A 235 8.09 -1.13 10.43
N VAL A 236 8.94 -1.13 9.39
CA VAL A 236 10.26 -1.77 9.43
C VAL A 236 11.17 -1.08 10.45
N ASP A 237 11.22 0.26 10.45
CA ASP A 237 12.04 1.02 11.41
C ASP A 237 11.59 0.78 12.86
N GLU A 238 10.28 0.76 13.13
CA GLU A 238 9.71 0.44 14.45
C GLU A 238 10.13 -0.97 14.92
N GLU A 239 10.09 -1.95 14.02
CA GLU A 239 10.48 -3.32 14.34
C GLU A 239 11.98 -3.47 14.57
N LEU A 240 12.81 -2.82 13.75
CA LEU A 240 14.26 -2.78 13.95
C LEU A 240 14.63 -2.17 15.31
N ALA A 241 13.98 -1.08 15.70
CA ALA A 241 14.18 -0.46 17.00
C ALA A 241 13.78 -1.42 18.15
N ARG A 242 12.67 -2.16 18.00
CA ARG A 242 12.22 -3.15 18.96
C ARG A 242 13.23 -4.30 19.12
N ILE A 243 13.78 -4.81 18.01
CA ILE A 243 14.79 -5.87 18.00
C ILE A 243 16.05 -5.39 18.71
N ALA A 244 16.54 -4.19 18.39
CA ALA A 244 17.74 -3.62 19.02
C ALA A 244 17.57 -3.43 20.54
N ALA A 245 16.40 -2.94 20.97
CA ALA A 245 16.10 -2.76 22.40
C ALA A 245 16.03 -4.11 23.13
N ALA A 246 15.55 -5.18 22.50
CA ALA A 246 15.52 -6.51 23.08
C ALA A 246 16.92 -7.11 23.23
N GLN A 247 17.79 -6.91 22.24
CA GLN A 247 19.19 -7.37 22.28
C GLN A 247 20.00 -6.63 23.36
N GLY A 248 19.84 -5.31 23.52
CA GLY A 248 20.49 -4.52 24.56
C GLY A 248 20.15 -5.02 25.97
N LYS A 249 18.87 -5.34 26.23
CA LYS A 249 18.44 -5.90 27.51
C LYS A 249 19.04 -7.30 27.79
N GLN A 250 19.19 -8.15 26.77
CA GLN A 250 19.80 -9.46 26.94
C GLN A 250 21.28 -9.34 27.31
N THR A 251 22.00 -8.38 26.73
CA THR A 251 23.42 -8.14 27.02
C THR A 251 23.60 -7.66 28.47
N GLU A 252 22.75 -6.74 28.96
CA GLU A 252 22.79 -6.26 30.35
C GLU A 252 22.54 -7.37 31.36
N ILE A 253 21.59 -8.27 31.10
CA ILE A 253 21.29 -9.42 31.98
C ILE A 253 22.47 -10.41 32.01
N ALA A 254 23.07 -10.68 30.86
CA ALA A 254 24.21 -11.60 30.78
C ALA A 254 25.44 -11.06 31.52
N ASP A 255 25.71 -9.76 31.45
CA ASP A 255 26.83 -9.12 32.16
C ASP A 255 26.59 -9.10 33.68
N SER A 256 25.36 -8.87 34.13
CA SER A 256 24.98 -8.85 35.55
C SER A 256 25.03 -10.22 36.23
N THR A 257 25.00 -11.31 35.46
CA THR A 257 25.04 -12.71 35.97
C THR A 257 26.44 -13.34 35.95
N THR A 258 27.45 -12.65 35.45
CA THR A 258 28.84 -13.14 35.45
C THR A 258 29.43 -12.94 36.84
N PRO A 259 29.84 -14.02 37.57
CA PRO A 259 30.47 -13.88 38.89
C PRO A 259 31.81 -13.14 38.76
N PRO A 260 32.18 -12.31 39.72
CA PRO A 260 33.51 -11.65 39.71
C PRO A 260 34.60 -12.70 39.66
N ALA A 261 35.55 -12.49 38.72
CA ALA A 261 36.75 -13.34 38.60
C ALA A 261 37.50 -13.38 39.97
N LYS A 262 37.73 -14.59 40.49
CA LYS A 262 38.49 -14.79 41.71
C LYS A 262 39.97 -14.64 41.46
#